data_f766ca8537bd6557f1612e6f87758294
#
_entry.id   f766ca8537bd6557f1612e6f87758294
#
_cell.length_a   1.000
_cell.length_b   1.000
_cell.length_c   1.000
_cell.angle_alpha   90.00
_cell.angle_beta   90.00
_cell.angle_gamma   90.00
#
_symmetry.space_group_name_H-M   'P 1'
#
loop_
_entity.id
_entity.type
_entity.pdbx_description
1 polymer ?
#
loop_
_entity_poly.entity_id
_entity_poly.type
_entity_poly.pdbx_seq_one_letter_code
_entity_poly.pdbx_strand_id
1 'polypeptide(L)'
;MYNSASGGHIWEIGGTEAGRLTASGWVDSKGPVRSVPATEPGNTNYTLQPSDAGKYIDSQGTGNTVTIPQNTMSKGDVVTIVRATSGDVTIAQGIGVTMYHSADGANTTTGNRILAQRGMATLIFVGPNYCYISGAGLS
;
A
#
# COMPACT_ATOMS: atom_id res chain seq x y z
N MET A 1 22.28 -19.30 -10.97
CA MET A 1 22.06 -19.49 -9.51
C MET A 1 23.38 -19.21 -8.81
N TYR A 2 23.44 -18.21 -7.96
CA TYR A 2 24.62 -17.89 -7.15
C TYR A 2 24.38 -18.33 -5.71
N ASN A 3 25.37 -18.99 -5.14
CA ASN A 3 25.38 -19.36 -3.73
C ASN A 3 26.24 -18.32 -3.01
N SER A 4 25.65 -17.48 -2.16
CA SER A 4 26.43 -16.52 -1.38
C SER A 4 27.06 -17.20 -0.16
N ALA A 5 28.25 -16.75 0.23
CA ALA A 5 28.95 -17.24 1.42
C ALA A 5 28.18 -17.06 2.75
N SER A 6 27.06 -16.36 2.72
CA SER A 6 26.11 -16.16 3.83
C SER A 6 24.93 -17.15 3.85
N GLY A 7 24.96 -18.19 3.01
CA GLY A 7 24.04 -19.33 3.10
C GLY A 7 22.65 -19.14 2.48
N GLY A 8 22.45 -18.16 1.61
CA GLY A 8 21.20 -17.97 0.86
C GLY A 8 21.36 -18.28 -0.64
N HIS A 9 20.25 -18.65 -1.28
CA HIS A 9 20.17 -18.74 -2.75
C HIS A 9 19.57 -17.46 -3.31
N ILE A 10 20.23 -16.89 -4.33
CA ILE A 10 19.77 -15.67 -5.02
C ILE A 10 19.37 -16.07 -6.45
N TRP A 11 18.20 -15.58 -6.89
CA TRP A 11 17.74 -15.68 -8.26
C TRP A 11 17.82 -14.30 -8.91
N GLU A 12 18.45 -14.24 -10.06
CA GLU A 12 18.64 -13.03 -10.85
C GLU A 12 18.02 -13.18 -12.23
N ILE A 13 17.44 -12.10 -12.73
CA ILE A 13 16.95 -11.96 -14.09
C ILE A 13 17.64 -10.75 -14.71
N GLY A 14 18.45 -10.98 -15.76
CA GLY A 14 19.18 -9.90 -16.40
C GLY A 14 20.17 -9.16 -15.49
N GLY A 15 20.80 -9.88 -14.52
CA GLY A 15 21.72 -9.30 -13.54
C GLY A 15 21.04 -8.56 -12.39
N THR A 16 19.71 -8.58 -12.33
CA THR A 16 18.93 -7.98 -11.21
C THR A 16 18.37 -9.09 -10.33
N GLU A 17 18.53 -8.94 -9.02
CA GLU A 17 17.96 -9.89 -8.07
C GLU A 17 16.43 -9.89 -8.17
N ALA A 18 15.86 -11.05 -8.50
CA ALA A 18 14.41 -11.28 -8.51
C ALA A 18 13.89 -11.79 -7.16
N GLY A 19 14.74 -12.46 -6.39
CA GLY A 19 14.43 -12.95 -5.06
C GLY A 19 15.53 -13.79 -4.46
N ARG A 20 15.44 -14.05 -3.17
CA ARG A 20 16.40 -14.89 -2.44
C ARG A 20 15.70 -15.75 -1.39
N LEU A 21 16.31 -16.90 -1.10
CA LEU A 21 15.96 -17.71 0.05
C LEU A 21 16.95 -17.40 1.18
N THR A 22 16.44 -16.98 2.34
CA THR A 22 17.23 -16.69 3.54
C THR A 22 16.88 -17.67 4.65
N ALA A 23 17.58 -17.61 5.77
CA ALA A 23 17.22 -18.38 6.96
C ALA A 23 15.79 -18.03 7.48
N SER A 24 15.31 -16.81 7.20
CA SER A 24 13.96 -16.33 7.56
C SER A 24 12.90 -16.66 6.51
N GLY A 25 13.27 -17.26 5.38
CA GLY A 25 12.37 -17.65 4.30
C GLY A 25 12.65 -16.95 2.98
N TRP A 26 11.67 -17.04 2.08
CA TRP A 26 11.74 -16.39 0.77
C TRP A 26 11.53 -14.87 0.88
N VAL A 27 12.37 -14.12 0.17
CA VAL A 27 12.32 -12.65 0.09
C VAL A 27 12.39 -12.26 -1.39
N ASP A 28 11.54 -11.35 -1.83
CA ASP A 28 11.59 -10.70 -3.14
C ASP A 28 11.94 -9.20 -3.01
N SER A 29 11.85 -8.46 -4.11
CA SER A 29 12.13 -7.02 -4.13
C SER A 29 11.23 -6.18 -3.22
N LYS A 30 10.11 -6.74 -2.76
CA LYS A 30 9.14 -6.07 -1.86
C LYS A 30 9.23 -6.52 -0.41
N GLY A 31 10.01 -7.54 -0.13
CA GLY A 31 10.23 -8.07 1.22
C GLY A 31 9.90 -9.56 1.38
N PRO A 32 9.71 -10.03 2.62
CA PRO A 32 9.38 -11.43 2.90
C PRO A 32 8.02 -11.81 2.32
N VAL A 33 7.95 -12.87 1.51
CA VAL A 33 6.70 -13.30 0.84
C VAL A 33 5.65 -13.92 1.79
N ARG A 34 6.02 -14.20 3.04
CA ARG A 34 5.10 -14.74 4.06
C ARG A 34 4.54 -13.69 5.01
N SER A 35 4.94 -12.45 4.86
CA SER A 35 4.41 -11.32 5.63
C SER A 35 4.12 -10.17 4.69
N VAL A 36 3.11 -9.37 5.04
CA VAL A 36 2.85 -8.13 4.32
C VAL A 36 3.84 -7.09 4.82
N PRO A 37 4.77 -6.60 4.00
CA PRO A 37 5.74 -5.60 4.45
C PRO A 37 5.06 -4.25 4.70
N ALA A 38 5.64 -3.45 5.59
CA ALA A 38 5.17 -2.12 5.92
C ALA A 38 5.91 -1.04 5.14
N THR A 39 5.21 0.06 4.85
CA THR A 39 5.80 1.38 4.64
C THR A 39 5.40 2.24 5.84
N GLU A 40 6.40 2.77 6.53
CA GLU A 40 6.22 3.53 7.78
C GLU A 40 6.62 5.00 7.55
N PRO A 41 5.70 5.86 7.05
CA PRO A 41 6.01 7.27 6.82
C PRO A 41 6.14 8.07 8.13
N GLY A 42 5.89 7.44 9.27
CA GLY A 42 5.91 8.10 10.57
C GLY A 42 4.76 9.10 10.72
N ASN A 43 5.06 10.25 11.36
CA ASN A 43 4.08 11.30 11.62
C ASN A 43 4.12 12.38 10.52
N THR A 44 4.03 11.99 9.25
CA THR A 44 4.05 12.91 8.10
C THR A 44 2.98 12.56 7.08
N ASN A 45 2.62 13.54 6.23
CA ASN A 45 1.85 13.26 5.03
C ASN A 45 2.64 12.36 4.09
N TYR A 46 1.94 11.45 3.42
CA TYR A 46 2.55 10.48 2.55
C TYR A 46 1.85 10.43 1.19
N THR A 47 2.62 10.32 0.14
CA THR A 47 2.11 10.07 -1.20
C THR A 47 2.52 8.68 -1.63
N LEU A 48 1.54 7.83 -2.01
CA LEU A 48 1.80 6.46 -2.44
C LEU A 48 2.82 6.40 -3.56
N GLN A 49 3.67 5.38 -3.48
CA GLN A 49 4.71 5.09 -4.46
C GLN A 49 4.41 3.74 -5.15
N PRO A 50 4.95 3.47 -6.35
CA PRO A 50 4.79 2.16 -7.00
C PRO A 50 5.29 1.00 -6.13
N SER A 51 6.29 1.25 -5.29
CA SER A 51 6.84 0.27 -4.34
C SER A 51 5.92 -0.10 -3.20
N ASP A 52 4.79 0.61 -3.01
CA ASP A 52 3.81 0.32 -1.96
C ASP A 52 2.82 -0.78 -2.36
N ALA A 53 2.78 -1.16 -3.63
CA ALA A 53 1.96 -2.28 -4.07
C ALA A 53 2.32 -3.57 -3.31
N GLY A 54 1.32 -4.21 -2.72
CA GLY A 54 1.49 -5.40 -1.87
C GLY A 54 1.94 -5.11 -0.44
N LYS A 55 1.96 -3.84 -0.02
CA LYS A 55 2.34 -3.42 1.35
C LYS A 55 1.15 -2.85 2.12
N TYR A 56 1.36 -2.65 3.41
CA TYR A 56 0.50 -1.75 4.17
C TYR A 56 1.25 -0.47 4.57
N ILE A 57 0.52 0.61 4.64
CA ILE A 57 1.00 1.91 5.12
C ILE A 57 0.62 2.05 6.59
N ASP A 58 1.60 2.10 7.46
CA ASP A 58 1.39 2.37 8.89
C ASP A 58 1.38 3.89 9.12
N SER A 59 0.18 4.48 9.06
CA SER A 59 0.02 5.92 9.27
C SER A 59 -0.08 6.23 10.76
N GLN A 60 0.94 6.86 11.33
CA GLN A 60 1.06 7.09 12.78
C GLN A 60 0.69 8.50 13.24
N GLY A 61 0.77 9.51 12.39
CA GLY A 61 0.51 10.90 12.78
C GLY A 61 -0.98 11.28 12.83
N THR A 62 -1.36 12.18 13.71
CA THR A 62 -2.73 12.72 13.79
C THR A 62 -2.95 13.74 12.69
N GLY A 63 -4.08 13.63 11.98
CA GLY A 63 -4.46 14.55 10.91
C GLY A 63 -3.60 14.46 9.65
N ASN A 64 -2.80 13.41 9.52
CA ASN A 64 -2.01 13.18 8.32
C ASN A 64 -2.87 12.81 7.11
N THR A 65 -2.29 13.00 5.94
CA THR A 65 -2.92 12.64 4.67
C THR A 65 -2.08 11.59 3.95
N VAL A 66 -2.73 10.53 3.50
CA VAL A 66 -2.16 9.58 2.53
C VAL A 66 -2.79 9.89 1.18
N THR A 67 -1.99 10.38 0.25
CA THR A 67 -2.45 10.81 -1.08
C THR A 67 -2.23 9.69 -2.10
N ILE A 68 -3.24 9.44 -2.93
CA ILE A 68 -3.18 8.52 -4.06
C ILE A 68 -2.83 9.36 -5.31
N PRO A 69 -1.59 9.30 -5.83
CA PRO A 69 -1.21 10.08 -7.00
C PRO A 69 -1.68 9.41 -8.31
N GLN A 70 -1.86 10.23 -9.35
CA GLN A 70 -2.19 9.70 -10.69
C GLN A 70 -1.00 8.98 -11.33
N ASN A 71 -1.27 8.03 -12.20
CA ASN A 71 -0.30 7.32 -13.05
C ASN A 71 0.85 6.65 -12.27
N THR A 72 0.61 6.31 -11.00
CA THR A 72 1.64 5.75 -10.11
C THR A 72 1.41 4.26 -9.86
N MET A 73 0.15 3.88 -9.68
CA MET A 73 -0.23 2.50 -9.41
C MET A 73 -0.68 1.81 -10.69
N SER A 74 -0.62 0.50 -10.70
CA SER A 74 -1.01 -0.35 -11.84
C SER A 74 -2.28 -1.14 -11.53
N LYS A 75 -2.96 -1.59 -12.57
CA LYS A 75 -4.08 -2.53 -12.42
C LYS A 75 -3.63 -3.79 -11.67
N GLY A 76 -4.35 -4.15 -10.63
CA GLY A 76 -4.06 -5.30 -9.77
C GLY A 76 -3.23 -4.97 -8.53
N ASP A 77 -2.69 -3.75 -8.42
CA ASP A 77 -2.02 -3.34 -7.20
C ASP A 77 -3.01 -3.23 -6.04
N VAL A 78 -2.55 -3.64 -4.87
CA VAL A 78 -3.30 -3.57 -3.62
C VAL A 78 -2.44 -2.88 -2.57
N VAL A 79 -3.02 -1.93 -1.85
CA VAL A 79 -2.38 -1.23 -0.73
C VAL A 79 -3.35 -1.19 0.43
N THR A 80 -2.90 -1.56 1.62
CA THR A 80 -3.70 -1.42 2.84
C THR A 80 -3.18 -0.24 3.64
N ILE A 81 -4.06 0.60 4.15
CA ILE A 81 -3.72 1.70 5.06
C ILE A 81 -4.23 1.33 6.44
N VAL A 82 -3.34 1.36 7.42
CA VAL A 82 -3.63 1.07 8.82
C VAL A 82 -3.44 2.34 9.62
N ARG A 83 -4.45 2.67 10.42
CA ARG A 83 -4.37 3.77 11.37
C ARG A 83 -4.12 3.22 12.76
N ALA A 84 -2.84 3.04 13.12
CA ALA A 84 -2.46 2.36 14.34
C ALA A 84 -2.59 3.20 15.61
N THR A 85 -2.44 4.53 15.49
CA THR A 85 -2.40 5.47 16.63
C THR A 85 -3.67 6.30 16.78
N SER A 86 -3.67 7.27 17.68
CA SER A 86 -4.81 8.15 17.94
C SER A 86 -5.08 9.17 16.82
N GLY A 87 -6.34 9.56 16.65
CA GLY A 87 -6.81 10.50 15.64
C GLY A 87 -7.03 9.85 14.27
N ASP A 88 -7.55 10.62 13.35
CA ASP A 88 -7.93 10.17 12.02
C ASP A 88 -6.81 10.41 11.00
N VAL A 89 -6.87 9.71 9.87
CA VAL A 89 -6.05 9.99 8.69
C VAL A 89 -6.95 10.23 7.48
N THR A 90 -6.61 11.23 6.68
CA THR A 90 -7.29 11.48 5.41
C THR A 90 -6.65 10.62 4.32
N ILE A 91 -7.45 9.84 3.61
CA ILE A 91 -7.04 9.17 2.38
C ILE A 91 -7.52 10.06 1.23
N ALA A 92 -6.58 10.76 0.62
CA ALA A 92 -6.88 11.78 -0.38
C ALA A 92 -6.86 11.19 -1.79
N GLN A 93 -7.96 11.44 -2.52
CA GLN A 93 -8.03 11.26 -3.95
C GLN A 93 -7.19 12.34 -4.62
N GLY A 94 -6.04 11.99 -5.16
CA GLY A 94 -5.18 12.93 -5.89
C GLY A 94 -5.83 13.43 -7.19
N ILE A 95 -5.27 14.49 -7.74
CA ILE A 95 -5.74 15.06 -9.01
C ILE A 95 -5.67 14.00 -10.10
N GLY A 96 -6.76 13.84 -10.87
CA GLY A 96 -6.85 12.86 -11.96
C GLY A 96 -7.08 11.42 -11.54
N VAL A 97 -7.24 11.15 -10.24
CA VAL A 97 -7.61 9.83 -9.71
C VAL A 97 -9.09 9.78 -9.42
N THR A 98 -9.70 8.63 -9.60
CA THR A 98 -11.08 8.35 -9.17
C THR A 98 -11.04 7.22 -8.13
N MET A 99 -11.47 7.53 -6.91
CA MET A 99 -11.55 6.58 -5.80
C MET A 99 -13.00 6.34 -5.41
N TYR A 100 -13.50 5.13 -5.59
CA TYR A 100 -14.84 4.73 -5.20
C TYR A 100 -14.82 4.03 -3.84
N HIS A 101 -15.74 4.42 -2.97
CA HIS A 101 -15.99 3.69 -1.73
C HIS A 101 -16.94 2.53 -2.02
N SER A 102 -16.49 1.30 -1.78
CA SER A 102 -17.27 0.11 -2.15
C SER A 102 -18.59 -0.03 -1.38
N ALA A 103 -18.71 0.61 -0.22
CA ALA A 103 -19.96 0.63 0.57
C ALA A 103 -21.02 1.59 0.01
N ASP A 104 -20.66 2.50 -0.87
CA ASP A 104 -21.63 3.47 -1.43
C ASP A 104 -22.60 2.81 -2.45
N GLY A 105 -22.40 1.55 -2.77
CA GLY A 105 -23.30 0.78 -3.66
C GLY A 105 -23.37 1.38 -5.05
N ALA A 106 -24.59 1.67 -5.52
CA ALA A 106 -24.83 2.26 -6.83
C ALA A 106 -24.49 3.76 -6.90
N ASN A 107 -24.18 4.40 -5.78
CA ASN A 107 -23.77 5.79 -5.76
C ASN A 107 -22.35 5.93 -6.31
N THR A 108 -22.18 6.92 -7.16
CA THR A 108 -20.89 7.23 -7.79
C THR A 108 -20.07 8.22 -6.96
N THR A 109 -20.26 8.21 -5.64
CA THR A 109 -19.55 9.12 -4.76
C THR A 109 -18.05 8.84 -4.76
N THR A 110 -17.30 9.83 -5.16
CA THR A 110 -15.83 9.80 -5.19
C THR A 110 -15.27 10.89 -4.29
N GLY A 111 -13.99 10.87 -4.02
CA GLY A 111 -13.33 11.90 -3.24
C GLY A 111 -12.56 11.35 -2.06
N ASN A 112 -12.11 12.26 -1.20
CA ASN A 112 -11.36 11.91 -0.01
C ASN A 112 -12.20 11.08 0.96
N ARG A 113 -11.52 10.21 1.70
CA ARG A 113 -12.10 9.41 2.78
C ARG A 113 -11.35 9.66 4.08
N ILE A 114 -12.07 9.51 5.18
CA ILE A 114 -11.48 9.58 6.51
C ILE A 114 -11.40 8.18 7.08
N LEU A 115 -10.21 7.78 7.50
CA LEU A 115 -9.99 6.54 8.22
C LEU A 115 -9.81 6.85 9.70
N ALA A 116 -10.77 6.42 10.50
CA ALA A 116 -10.80 6.67 11.95
C ALA A 116 -9.65 5.93 12.65
N GLN A 117 -9.38 6.35 13.87
CA GLN A 117 -8.44 5.68 14.77
C GLN A 117 -8.70 4.17 14.83
N ARG A 118 -7.63 3.37 14.73
CA ARG A 118 -7.64 1.90 14.67
C ARG A 118 -8.38 1.33 13.46
N GLY A 119 -8.70 2.19 12.49
CA GLY A 119 -9.28 1.77 11.23
C GLY A 119 -8.24 1.10 10.33
N MET A 120 -8.76 0.30 9.41
CA MET A 120 -7.97 -0.32 8.35
C MET A 120 -8.78 -0.30 7.06
N ALA A 121 -8.18 0.22 6.01
CA ALA A 121 -8.80 0.30 4.70
C ALA A 121 -7.87 -0.24 3.62
N THR A 122 -8.44 -0.96 2.66
CA THR A 122 -7.70 -1.52 1.53
C THR A 122 -8.15 -0.86 0.24
N LEU A 123 -7.14 -0.46 -0.54
CA LEU A 123 -7.27 0.03 -1.90
C LEU A 123 -6.95 -1.10 -2.87
N ILE A 124 -7.80 -1.29 -3.88
CA ILE A 124 -7.48 -2.13 -5.04
C ILE A 124 -7.54 -1.26 -6.30
N PHE A 125 -6.48 -1.30 -7.08
CA PHE A 125 -6.37 -0.53 -8.32
C PHE A 125 -6.88 -1.37 -9.50
N VAL A 126 -7.89 -0.85 -10.19
CA VAL A 126 -8.45 -1.49 -11.40
C VAL A 126 -7.98 -0.80 -12.67
N GLY A 127 -7.18 0.24 -12.51
CA GLY A 127 -6.48 0.99 -13.54
C GLY A 127 -5.52 1.99 -12.91
N PRO A 128 -4.69 2.69 -13.68
CA PRO A 128 -3.66 3.58 -13.13
C PRO A 128 -4.23 4.77 -12.34
N ASN A 129 -5.49 5.13 -12.64
CA ASN A 129 -6.17 6.28 -12.03
C ASN A 129 -7.54 5.91 -11.44
N TYR A 130 -7.83 4.61 -11.31
CA TYR A 130 -9.09 4.11 -10.78
C TYR A 130 -8.85 3.11 -9.66
N CYS A 131 -9.42 3.34 -8.51
CA CYS A 131 -9.35 2.41 -7.39
C CYS A 131 -10.68 2.34 -6.63
N TYR A 132 -10.86 1.21 -5.97
CA TYR A 132 -11.89 1.01 -4.98
C TYR A 132 -11.25 0.97 -3.59
N ILE A 133 -11.93 1.56 -2.61
CA ILE A 133 -11.52 1.53 -1.21
C ILE A 133 -12.62 0.91 -0.36
N SER A 134 -12.23 0.07 0.57
CA SER A 134 -13.12 -0.53 1.57
C SER A 134 -12.37 -0.74 2.88
N GLY A 135 -13.07 -0.65 4.00
CA GLY A 135 -12.46 -0.93 5.28
C GLY A 135 -13.29 -0.56 6.48
N ALA A 136 -12.89 -1.08 7.64
CA ALA A 136 -13.48 -0.73 8.92
C ALA A 136 -12.97 0.63 9.40
N GLY A 137 -13.87 1.48 9.85
CA GLY A 137 -13.55 2.85 10.29
C GLY A 137 -13.38 3.85 9.14
N LEU A 138 -13.78 3.47 7.93
CA LEU A 138 -13.75 4.36 6.75
C LEU A 138 -15.08 5.09 6.58
N SER A 139 -15.01 6.39 6.30
CA SER A 139 -16.17 7.25 6.01
C SER A 139 -15.87 8.24 4.88
#